data_6e5de376e5b9707a0e007d7909a51497
#
_entry.id   6e5de376e5b9707a0e007d7909a51497
#
_cell.length_a   1.000
_cell.length_b   1.000
_cell.length_c   1.000
_cell.angle_alpha   90.00
_cell.angle_beta   90.00
_cell.angle_gamma   90.00
#
_symmetry.space_group_name_H-M   'P 1'
#
loop_
_entity.id
_entity.type
_entity.pdbx_description
1 polymer ?
#
loop_
_entity_poly.entity_id
_entity_poly.type
_entity_poly.pdbx_seq_one_letter_code
_entity_poly.pdbx_strand_id
1 'polypeptide(L)'
;MNKYVRQFSNVLNQTKCDNLIDIFEINDKKYETTLYANDSFNCKQLKYKCTDSFADSIINEVVSFINANLDVYFQNCFNEYTYDSVCPDSMNITFEKYDSLCGFKINNANMNNNNNIKFILYLNDVDRKCGGELAFNSDLYLQPTCGSLVLFPDIWCIRYIQNMPINNDVYILTGNIIVS
;
A
#
# COMPACT_ATOMS: atom_id res chain seq x y z
N MET A 1 8.42 14.44 -11.39
CA MET A 1 7.78 13.70 -10.28
C MET A 1 6.29 14.01 -10.31
N ASN A 2 5.43 13.01 -10.29
CA ASN A 2 3.99 13.25 -10.28
C ASN A 2 3.64 13.99 -8.98
N LYS A 3 3.08 15.21 -9.08
CA LYS A 3 2.81 16.07 -7.92
C LYS A 3 1.82 15.44 -6.93
N TYR A 4 1.04 14.46 -7.38
CA TYR A 4 0.02 13.79 -6.57
C TYR A 4 0.54 12.52 -5.86
N VAL A 5 1.76 12.08 -6.14
CA VAL A 5 2.36 10.91 -5.50
C VAL A 5 3.37 11.39 -4.47
N ARG A 6 3.22 10.97 -3.22
CA ARG A 6 4.13 11.30 -2.11
C ARG A 6 4.65 10.03 -1.48
N GLN A 7 5.96 9.99 -1.26
CA GLN A 7 6.62 8.93 -0.53
C GLN A 7 7.21 9.49 0.76
N PHE A 8 6.98 8.80 1.85
CA PHE A 8 7.52 9.08 3.18
C PHE A 8 8.42 7.91 3.58
N SER A 9 9.61 8.20 4.04
CA SER A 9 10.55 7.18 4.50
C SER A 9 10.49 7.02 6.01
N ASN A 10 10.84 5.83 6.51
CA ASN A 10 10.96 5.55 7.93
C ASN A 10 9.66 5.77 8.75
N VAL A 11 8.51 5.48 8.15
CA VAL A 11 7.20 5.51 8.86
C VAL A 11 7.14 4.42 9.92
N LEU A 12 7.64 3.23 9.58
CA LEU A 12 7.90 2.14 10.52
C LEU A 12 9.37 1.76 10.52
N ASN A 13 9.86 1.28 11.65
CA ASN A 13 11.19 0.68 11.72
C ASN A 13 11.15 -0.80 11.25
N GLN A 14 12.33 -1.35 10.94
CA GLN A 14 12.50 -2.73 10.47
C GLN A 14 11.80 -3.74 11.38
N THR A 15 12.00 -3.67 12.70
CA THR A 15 11.43 -4.62 13.66
C THR A 15 9.90 -4.67 13.58
N LYS A 16 9.23 -3.53 13.42
CA LYS A 16 7.77 -3.48 13.29
C LYS A 16 7.32 -4.07 11.96
N CYS A 17 8.05 -3.81 10.90
CA CYS A 17 7.79 -4.39 9.58
C CYS A 17 7.93 -5.92 9.62
N ASP A 18 9.02 -6.43 10.21
CA ASP A 18 9.25 -7.88 10.36
C ASP A 18 8.12 -8.55 11.17
N ASN A 19 7.69 -7.91 12.26
CA ASN A 19 6.58 -8.42 13.05
C ASN A 19 5.25 -8.48 12.26
N LEU A 20 4.97 -7.50 11.40
CA LEU A 20 3.80 -7.53 10.54
C LEU A 20 3.89 -8.66 9.49
N ILE A 21 5.08 -8.91 8.95
CA ILE A 21 5.33 -10.04 8.03
C ILE A 21 5.12 -11.36 8.76
N ASP A 22 5.65 -11.51 9.97
CA ASP A 22 5.47 -12.73 10.78
C ASP A 22 3.98 -13.01 11.06
N ILE A 23 3.21 -11.98 11.44
CA ILE A 23 1.77 -12.09 11.65
C ILE A 23 1.08 -12.54 10.36
N PHE A 24 1.50 -12.00 9.22
CA PHE A 24 0.98 -12.38 7.93
C PHE A 24 1.29 -13.86 7.65
N GLU A 25 2.52 -14.31 7.77
CA GLU A 25 2.94 -15.68 7.47
C GLU A 25 2.30 -16.72 8.42
N ILE A 26 2.13 -16.42 9.71
CA ILE A 26 1.44 -17.29 10.68
C ILE A 26 -0.03 -17.53 10.29
N ASN A 27 -0.65 -16.56 9.65
CA ASN A 27 -2.04 -16.66 9.22
C ASN A 27 -2.24 -17.25 7.83
N ASP A 28 -1.24 -17.93 7.26
CA ASP A 28 -1.21 -18.45 5.88
C ASP A 28 -2.47 -19.23 5.45
N LYS A 29 -3.13 -19.93 6.34
CA LYS A 29 -4.36 -20.70 6.06
C LYS A 29 -5.62 -19.84 5.86
N LYS A 30 -5.55 -18.54 6.09
CA LYS A 30 -6.68 -17.58 6.00
C LYS A 30 -6.62 -16.72 4.74
N TYR A 31 -5.61 -16.93 3.88
CA TYR A 31 -5.42 -16.11 2.69
C TYR A 31 -6.47 -16.37 1.61
N GLU A 32 -7.01 -15.30 1.08
CA GLU A 32 -7.70 -15.34 -0.19
C GLU A 32 -6.65 -15.12 -1.30
N THR A 33 -6.38 -16.14 -2.10
CA THR A 33 -5.59 -15.97 -3.32
C THR A 33 -6.46 -15.30 -4.35
N THR A 34 -6.17 -14.06 -4.68
CA THR A 34 -6.87 -13.36 -5.76
C THR A 34 -6.18 -13.66 -7.07
N LEU A 35 -6.80 -14.51 -7.89
CA LEU A 35 -6.43 -14.72 -9.29
C LEU A 35 -7.02 -13.56 -10.10
N TYR A 36 -6.18 -12.72 -10.67
CA TYR A 36 -6.65 -11.73 -11.65
C TYR A 36 -6.77 -12.37 -13.04
N ALA A 37 -7.79 -11.97 -13.80
CA ALA A 37 -8.33 -12.61 -14.99
C ALA A 37 -7.39 -12.85 -16.19
N ASN A 38 -6.09 -12.65 -16.07
CA ASN A 38 -5.09 -12.89 -17.11
C ASN A 38 -4.01 -13.90 -16.70
N ASP A 39 -4.34 -14.92 -15.94
CA ASP A 39 -3.57 -16.15 -15.68
C ASP A 39 -2.11 -16.04 -15.20
N SER A 40 -1.57 -14.85 -15.01
CA SER A 40 -0.14 -14.67 -14.70
C SER A 40 0.13 -13.94 -13.39
N PHE A 41 -0.88 -13.72 -12.56
CA PHE A 41 -0.73 -12.94 -11.34
C PHE A 41 -1.24 -13.70 -10.12
N ASN A 42 -0.36 -14.00 -9.18
CA ASN A 42 -0.70 -14.54 -7.86
C ASN A 42 -0.30 -13.51 -6.79
N CYS A 43 -1.29 -12.93 -6.13
CA CYS A 43 -1.10 -12.14 -4.93
C CYS A 43 -1.88 -12.79 -3.80
N LYS A 44 -1.21 -13.07 -2.70
CA LYS A 44 -1.86 -13.50 -1.47
C LYS A 44 -2.35 -12.27 -0.73
N GLN A 45 -3.62 -12.24 -0.39
CA GLN A 45 -4.24 -11.13 0.34
C GLN A 45 -4.83 -11.60 1.66
N LEU A 46 -4.56 -10.87 2.72
CA LEU A 46 -5.20 -11.01 4.02
C LEU A 46 -5.87 -9.70 4.38
N LYS A 47 -7.20 -9.69 4.41
CA LYS A 47 -7.95 -8.55 4.94
C LYS A 47 -7.70 -8.44 6.43
N TYR A 48 -7.20 -7.27 6.85
CA TYR A 48 -7.00 -6.98 8.24
C TYR A 48 -8.34 -6.98 8.99
N LYS A 49 -8.40 -7.76 10.05
CA LYS A 49 -9.49 -7.71 11.02
C LYS A 49 -8.88 -7.42 12.37
N CYS A 50 -9.36 -6.41 13.05
CA CYS A 50 -8.94 -6.00 14.38
C CYS A 50 -9.11 -7.14 15.40
N THR A 51 -8.17 -8.08 15.45
CA THR A 51 -8.20 -9.27 16.32
C THR A 51 -6.87 -9.55 17.01
N ASP A 52 -5.81 -8.84 16.63
CA ASP A 52 -4.47 -8.97 17.18
C ASP A 52 -4.01 -7.63 17.75
N SER A 53 -3.95 -7.53 19.07
CA SER A 53 -3.64 -6.28 19.78
C SER A 53 -2.28 -5.68 19.43
N PHE A 54 -1.34 -6.49 18.96
CA PHE A 54 -0.02 -6.03 18.55
C PHE A 54 -0.05 -5.43 17.15
N ALA A 55 -0.69 -6.12 16.20
CA ALA A 55 -0.92 -5.58 14.86
C ALA A 55 -1.73 -4.28 14.93
N ASP A 56 -2.74 -4.22 15.80
CA ASP A 56 -3.54 -3.01 16.04
C ASP A 56 -2.68 -1.83 16.48
N SER A 57 -1.72 -2.05 17.37
CA SER A 57 -0.81 -0.99 17.84
C SER A 57 0.02 -0.42 16.69
N ILE A 58 0.57 -1.28 15.82
CA ILE A 58 1.38 -0.84 14.68
C ILE A 58 0.50 -0.14 13.63
N ILE A 59 -0.67 -0.69 13.36
CA ILE A 59 -1.60 -0.10 12.40
C ILE A 59 -2.08 1.27 12.87
N ASN A 60 -2.38 1.43 14.16
CA ASN A 60 -2.74 2.73 14.74
C ASN A 60 -1.60 3.76 14.61
N GLU A 61 -0.34 3.33 14.71
CA GLU A 61 0.80 4.20 14.46
C GLU A 61 0.85 4.66 12.99
N VAL A 62 0.64 3.75 12.04
CA VAL A 62 0.57 4.08 10.60
C VAL A 62 -0.58 5.05 10.33
N VAL A 63 -1.76 4.80 10.88
CA VAL A 63 -2.93 5.67 10.73
C VAL A 63 -2.67 7.05 11.34
N SER A 64 -2.05 7.11 12.52
CA SER A 64 -1.68 8.37 13.16
C SER A 64 -0.67 9.15 12.31
N PHE A 65 0.31 8.47 11.71
CA PHE A 65 1.25 9.08 10.79
C PHE A 65 0.55 9.64 9.54
N ILE A 66 -0.36 8.85 8.95
CA ILE A 66 -1.16 9.29 7.79
C ILE A 66 -1.95 10.55 8.16
N ASN A 67 -2.70 10.52 9.27
CA ASN A 67 -3.49 11.67 9.72
C ASN A 67 -2.64 12.93 9.90
N ALA A 68 -1.47 12.81 10.54
CA ALA A 68 -0.57 13.95 10.74
C ALA A 68 -0.01 14.56 9.44
N ASN A 69 -0.04 13.81 8.34
CA ASN A 69 0.52 14.25 7.06
C ASN A 69 -0.53 14.50 5.98
N LEU A 70 -1.79 14.17 6.20
CA LEU A 70 -2.85 14.36 5.21
C LEU A 70 -3.08 15.83 4.89
N ASP A 71 -3.09 16.74 5.87
CA ASP A 71 -3.23 18.18 5.64
C ASP A 71 -2.15 18.70 4.69
N VAL A 72 -0.90 18.35 4.97
CA VAL A 72 0.24 18.74 4.13
C VAL A 72 0.14 18.12 2.74
N TYR A 73 -0.34 16.87 2.68
CA TYR A 73 -0.56 16.19 1.41
C TYR A 73 -1.62 16.90 0.58
N PHE A 74 -2.78 17.22 1.16
CA PHE A 74 -3.87 17.90 0.47
C PHE A 74 -3.49 19.31 0.03
N GLN A 75 -2.86 20.12 0.90
CA GLN A 75 -2.38 21.46 0.56
C GLN A 75 -1.41 21.44 -0.63
N ASN A 76 -0.55 20.42 -0.72
CA ASN A 76 0.42 20.30 -1.80
C ASN A 76 -0.15 19.74 -3.11
N CYS A 77 -1.20 18.94 -3.03
CA CYS A 77 -1.76 18.23 -4.17
C CYS A 77 -3.05 18.84 -4.70
N PHE A 78 -3.87 19.38 -3.80
CA PHE A 78 -5.22 19.86 -4.08
C PHE A 78 -5.41 21.17 -3.29
N ASN A 79 -5.61 22.29 -3.94
CA ASN A 79 -5.61 23.60 -3.32
C ASN A 79 -6.69 23.83 -2.24
N GLU A 80 -7.73 23.00 -2.15
CA GLU A 80 -8.82 23.10 -1.16
C GLU A 80 -9.48 21.74 -0.96
N TYR A 81 -9.20 21.08 0.15
CA TYR A 81 -10.00 19.94 0.62
C TYR A 81 -10.07 19.95 2.13
N THR A 82 -11.26 19.77 2.65
CA THR A 82 -11.49 19.39 4.05
C THR A 82 -11.70 17.88 4.11
N TYR A 83 -11.09 17.22 5.06
CA TYR A 83 -11.35 15.80 5.34
C TYR A 83 -11.59 15.64 6.83
N ASP A 84 -12.41 14.66 7.17
CA ASP A 84 -12.53 14.22 8.56
C ASP A 84 -11.34 13.33 8.91
N SER A 85 -10.92 13.34 10.19
CA SER A 85 -9.84 12.48 10.66
C SER A 85 -10.14 11.00 10.32
N VAL A 86 -9.16 10.35 9.72
CA VAL A 86 -9.29 8.94 9.34
C VAL A 86 -9.13 8.07 10.56
N CYS A 87 -10.00 7.07 10.74
CA CYS A 87 -9.84 6.04 11.76
C CYS A 87 -9.55 4.68 11.10
N PRO A 88 -8.90 3.73 11.82
CA PRO A 88 -8.58 2.41 11.27
C PRO A 88 -9.80 1.65 10.77
N ASP A 89 -10.94 1.79 11.44
CA ASP A 89 -12.18 1.09 11.10
C ASP A 89 -12.80 1.59 9.78
N SER A 90 -12.48 2.82 9.35
CA SER A 90 -12.92 3.37 8.07
C SER A 90 -12.01 2.98 6.90
N MET A 91 -10.87 2.37 7.17
CA MET A 91 -9.91 1.91 6.18
C MET A 91 -10.10 0.43 5.88
N ASN A 92 -10.27 0.09 4.60
CA ASN A 92 -10.15 -1.30 4.17
C ASN A 92 -8.66 -1.67 4.08
N ILE A 93 -8.07 -2.03 5.22
CA ILE A 93 -6.65 -2.39 5.28
C ILE A 93 -6.45 -3.84 4.85
N THR A 94 -5.50 -4.05 3.96
CA THR A 94 -5.17 -5.37 3.42
C THR A 94 -3.67 -5.58 3.45
N PHE A 95 -3.23 -6.72 3.98
CA PHE A 95 -1.88 -7.22 3.76
C PHE A 95 -1.84 -7.90 2.40
N GLU A 96 -0.83 -7.63 1.60
CA GLU A 96 -0.61 -8.28 0.32
C GLU A 96 0.82 -8.80 0.23
N LYS A 97 0.96 -10.03 -0.25
CA LYS A 97 2.24 -10.65 -0.61
C LYS A 97 2.26 -10.89 -2.10
N TYR A 98 3.29 -10.42 -2.73
CA TYR A 98 3.60 -10.69 -4.13
C TYR A 98 4.77 -11.67 -4.16
N ASP A 99 4.47 -12.93 -4.47
CA ASP A 99 5.50 -13.97 -4.60
C ASP A 99 6.42 -13.66 -5.79
N SER A 100 7.69 -14.00 -5.66
CA SER A 100 8.65 -13.86 -6.75
C SER A 100 8.20 -14.64 -7.99
N LEU A 101 8.37 -14.03 -9.17
CA LEU A 101 7.95 -14.56 -10.48
C LEU A 101 6.44 -14.67 -10.71
N CYS A 102 5.62 -14.04 -9.88
CA CYS A 102 4.16 -14.12 -9.94
C CYS A 102 3.50 -12.90 -10.60
N GLY A 103 3.91 -12.52 -11.79
CA GLY A 103 3.20 -11.52 -12.60
C GLY A 103 3.24 -10.09 -12.04
N PHE A 104 2.43 -9.22 -12.63
CA PHE A 104 2.29 -7.81 -12.22
C PHE A 104 0.82 -7.47 -12.00
N LYS A 105 0.55 -6.54 -11.07
CA LYS A 105 -0.80 -6.05 -10.80
C LYS A 105 -1.01 -4.70 -11.48
N ILE A 106 -1.90 -4.65 -12.46
CA ILE A 106 -2.41 -3.38 -12.99
C ILE A 106 -3.61 -2.98 -12.13
N ASN A 107 -3.51 -1.88 -11.42
CA ASN A 107 -4.65 -1.29 -10.76
C ASN A 107 -5.25 -0.22 -11.68
N ASN A 108 -6.39 -0.56 -12.26
CA ASN A 108 -7.25 0.43 -12.89
C ASN A 108 -8.04 1.10 -11.77
N ALA A 109 -7.88 2.41 -11.63
CA ALA A 109 -8.67 3.19 -10.69
C ALA A 109 -10.16 2.88 -10.87
N ASN A 110 -10.85 2.66 -9.77
CA ASN A 110 -12.30 2.47 -9.79
C ASN A 110 -12.95 3.77 -10.27
N MET A 111 -13.59 3.75 -11.43
CA MET A 111 -14.25 4.93 -12.01
C MET A 111 -15.38 5.50 -11.13
N ASN A 112 -15.78 4.79 -10.10
CA ASN A 112 -16.94 5.13 -9.27
C ASN A 112 -16.61 5.85 -7.96
N ASN A 113 -15.33 5.97 -7.57
CA ASN A 113 -14.94 6.59 -6.29
C ASN A 113 -13.87 7.67 -6.52
N ASN A 114 -14.33 8.88 -6.82
CA ASN A 114 -13.42 10.00 -7.12
C ASN A 114 -12.71 10.62 -5.89
N ASN A 115 -13.01 10.14 -4.68
CA ASN A 115 -12.56 10.79 -3.44
C ASN A 115 -11.70 9.88 -2.56
N ASN A 116 -11.01 8.89 -3.12
CA ASN A 116 -10.18 8.00 -2.34
C ASN A 116 -8.70 8.34 -2.49
N ILE A 117 -8.00 8.37 -1.37
CA ILE A 117 -6.53 8.33 -1.33
C ILE A 117 -6.12 6.90 -1.03
N LYS A 118 -5.28 6.34 -1.88
CA LYS A 118 -4.66 5.05 -1.63
C LYS A 118 -3.35 5.22 -0.90
N PHE A 119 -3.09 4.33 0.04
CA PHE A 119 -1.79 4.20 0.65
C PHE A 119 -1.19 2.80 0.38
N ILE A 120 0.12 2.75 0.27
CA ILE A 120 0.93 1.52 0.21
C ILE A 120 2.11 1.72 1.17
N LEU A 121 2.20 0.85 2.17
CA LEU A 121 3.34 0.77 3.08
C LEU A 121 4.14 -0.49 2.74
N TYR A 122 5.40 -0.34 2.39
CA TYR A 122 6.31 -1.45 2.15
C TYR A 122 6.87 -1.99 3.47
N LEU A 123 6.81 -3.31 3.63
CA LEU A 123 7.28 -3.98 4.84
C LEU A 123 8.69 -4.57 4.70
N ASN A 124 9.20 -4.67 3.48
CA ASN A 124 10.57 -5.12 3.22
C ASN A 124 11.24 -4.36 2.09
N ASP A 125 12.56 -4.44 2.08
CA ASP A 125 13.37 -3.93 0.97
C ASP A 125 13.39 -4.92 -0.19
N VAL A 126 13.40 -4.39 -1.42
CA VAL A 126 13.67 -5.17 -2.63
C VAL A 126 14.73 -4.46 -3.44
N ASP A 127 15.78 -5.17 -3.81
CA ASP A 127 16.87 -4.60 -4.63
C ASP A 127 16.33 -4.16 -6.00
N ARG A 128 16.81 -3.04 -6.51
CA ARG A 128 16.43 -2.47 -7.83
C ARG A 128 16.57 -3.45 -8.99
N LYS A 129 17.45 -4.43 -8.87
CA LYS A 129 17.65 -5.47 -9.90
C LYS A 129 16.64 -6.60 -9.81
N CYS A 130 15.86 -6.63 -8.74
CA CYS A 130 14.92 -7.70 -8.44
C CYS A 130 13.46 -7.36 -8.77
N GLY A 131 13.21 -6.27 -9.47
CA GLY A 131 11.83 -5.85 -9.80
C GLY A 131 11.08 -5.34 -8.56
N GLY A 132 9.76 -5.52 -8.55
CA GLY A 132 8.91 -5.14 -7.41
C GLY A 132 8.63 -3.64 -7.29
N GLU A 133 9.03 -2.82 -8.25
CA GLU A 133 8.81 -1.38 -8.23
C GLU A 133 7.33 -1.04 -8.44
N LEU A 134 6.89 0.03 -7.80
CA LEU A 134 5.63 0.67 -8.09
C LEU A 134 5.83 1.73 -9.19
N ALA A 135 5.28 1.48 -10.36
CA ALA A 135 5.39 2.36 -11.51
C ALA A 135 4.10 3.18 -11.69
N PHE A 136 4.24 4.48 -11.86
CA PHE A 136 3.14 5.41 -12.14
C PHE A 136 3.28 6.00 -13.53
N ASN A 137 2.26 5.85 -14.37
CA ASN A 137 2.15 6.49 -15.69
C ASN A 137 3.43 6.43 -16.54
N SER A 138 4.23 5.38 -16.41
CA SER A 138 5.50 5.15 -17.10
C SER A 138 6.68 6.06 -16.71
N ASP A 139 6.50 7.06 -15.84
CA ASP A 139 7.51 8.10 -15.61
C ASP A 139 8.08 8.11 -14.17
N LEU A 140 7.35 7.55 -13.21
CA LEU A 140 7.77 7.48 -11.82
C LEU A 140 7.83 6.04 -11.35
N TYR A 141 9.00 5.61 -10.90
CA TYR A 141 9.26 4.30 -10.34
C TYR A 141 9.68 4.44 -8.89
N LEU A 142 8.93 3.80 -8.00
CA LEU A 142 9.24 3.76 -6.58
C LEU A 142 9.68 2.35 -6.19
N GLN A 143 10.91 2.25 -5.68
CA GLN A 143 11.45 0.99 -5.20
C GLN A 143 10.89 0.66 -3.82
N PRO A 144 10.48 -0.60 -3.56
CA PRO A 144 10.12 -1.05 -2.23
C PRO A 144 11.27 -0.80 -1.25
N THR A 145 10.98 -0.04 -0.21
CA THR A 145 11.93 0.24 0.87
C THR A 145 11.21 0.02 2.19
N CYS A 146 11.80 -0.79 3.05
CA CYS A 146 11.20 -1.14 4.33
C CYS A 146 10.77 0.10 5.13
N GLY A 147 9.54 0.09 5.64
CA GLY A 147 8.95 1.18 6.38
C GLY A 147 8.63 2.43 5.57
N SER A 148 8.69 2.39 4.22
CA SER A 148 8.29 3.52 3.40
C SER A 148 6.80 3.47 3.05
N LEU A 149 6.13 4.62 3.16
CA LEU A 149 4.72 4.82 2.85
C LEU A 149 4.56 5.65 1.58
N VAL A 150 3.71 5.22 0.67
CA VAL A 150 3.32 5.96 -0.53
C VAL A 150 1.86 6.35 -0.42
N LEU A 151 1.56 7.64 -0.61
CA LEU A 151 0.20 8.18 -0.72
C LEU A 151 -0.04 8.70 -2.13
N PHE A 152 -1.20 8.38 -2.69
CA PHE A 152 -1.63 8.88 -4.00
C PHE A 152 -3.15 8.79 -4.17
N PRO A 153 -3.77 9.65 -5.00
CA PRO A 153 -5.20 9.57 -5.26
C PRO A 153 -5.53 8.32 -6.08
N ASP A 154 -6.57 7.61 -5.69
CA ASP A 154 -7.12 6.48 -6.46
C ASP A 154 -8.14 7.00 -7.50
N ILE A 155 -7.64 7.77 -8.47
CA ILE A 155 -8.43 8.41 -9.52
C ILE A 155 -8.04 7.87 -10.90
N TRP A 156 -8.98 7.93 -11.84
CA TRP A 156 -8.85 7.35 -13.18
C TRP A 156 -7.63 7.83 -13.99
N CYS A 157 -7.10 9.00 -13.73
CA CYS A 157 -5.94 9.55 -14.44
C CYS A 157 -4.59 9.10 -13.84
N ILE A 158 -4.59 8.43 -12.69
CA ILE A 158 -3.38 7.88 -12.08
C ILE A 158 -3.43 6.36 -12.21
N ARG A 159 -2.70 5.86 -13.19
CA ARG A 159 -2.47 4.42 -13.36
C ARG A 159 -1.20 4.03 -12.65
N TYR A 160 -1.24 2.94 -11.93
CA TYR A 160 -0.05 2.38 -11.32
C TYR A 160 0.02 0.87 -11.54
N ILE A 161 1.24 0.39 -11.59
CA ILE A 161 1.57 -1.02 -11.80
C ILE A 161 2.52 -1.42 -10.69
N GLN A 162 2.16 -2.43 -9.91
CA GLN A 162 3.11 -3.12 -9.05
C GLN A 162 3.83 -4.14 -9.90
N ASN A 163 5.11 -3.86 -10.21
CA ASN A 163 5.92 -4.77 -11.02
C ASN A 163 6.20 -6.07 -10.28
N MET A 164 6.40 -7.12 -11.06
CA MET A 164 6.72 -8.45 -10.56
C MET A 164 8.10 -8.45 -9.86
N PRO A 165 8.19 -8.93 -8.62
CA PRO A 165 9.47 -9.21 -8.02
C PRO A 165 10.10 -10.47 -8.65
N ILE A 166 11.44 -10.48 -8.82
CA ILE A 166 12.15 -11.55 -9.52
C ILE A 166 12.71 -12.59 -8.55
N ASN A 167 13.38 -12.15 -7.48
CA ASN A 167 14.10 -13.03 -6.56
C ASN A 167 13.61 -12.95 -5.11
N ASN A 168 12.89 -11.90 -4.75
CA ASN A 168 12.41 -11.67 -3.40
C ASN A 168 10.92 -11.39 -3.43
N ASP A 169 10.21 -11.87 -2.43
CA ASP A 169 8.81 -11.53 -2.25
C ASP A 169 8.67 -10.06 -1.84
N VAL A 170 7.59 -9.41 -2.23
CA VAL A 170 7.22 -8.07 -1.79
C VAL A 170 6.04 -8.17 -0.83
N TYR A 171 6.21 -7.61 0.36
CA TYR A 171 5.16 -7.51 1.37
C TYR A 171 4.71 -6.06 1.52
N ILE A 172 3.42 -5.83 1.43
CA ILE A 172 2.83 -4.50 1.61
C ILE A 172 1.62 -4.53 2.55
N LEU A 173 1.42 -3.41 3.22
CA LEU A 173 0.16 -3.04 3.84
C LEU A 173 -0.48 -1.96 2.99
N THR A 174 -1.69 -2.17 2.51
CA THR A 174 -2.39 -1.22 1.64
C THR A 174 -3.81 -0.96 2.10
N GLY A 175 -4.35 0.17 1.73
CA GLY A 175 -5.74 0.52 1.99
C GLY A 175 -6.16 1.81 1.31
N ASN A 176 -7.43 2.15 1.48
CA ASN A 176 -8.01 3.36 0.92
C ASN A 176 -8.51 4.26 2.05
N ILE A 177 -8.26 5.55 1.91
CA ILE A 177 -8.74 6.62 2.76
C ILE A 177 -9.88 7.29 2.01
N ILE A 178 -11.08 7.27 2.58
CA ILE A 178 -12.24 7.93 2.00
C ILE A 178 -12.19 9.40 2.40
N VAL A 179 -12.20 10.28 1.40
CA VAL A 179 -12.24 11.73 1.59
C VAL A 179 -13.66 12.19 1.33
N SER A 180 -14.27 12.79 2.32
CA SER A 180 -15.63 13.37 2.25
C SER A 180 -15.62 14.80 1.74
#